data_d4224c8b941e8409dd25ac76e85c6d6a
#
_entry.id   d4224c8b941e8409dd25ac76e85c6d6a
#
_cell.length_a   1.000
_cell.length_b   1.000
_cell.length_c   1.000
_cell.angle_alpha   90.00
_cell.angle_beta   90.00
_cell.angle_gamma   90.00
#
_symmetry.space_group_name_H-M   'P 1'
#
loop_
_entity.id
_entity.type
_entity.pdbx_description
1 polymer ?
#
loop_
_entity_poly.entity_id
_entity_poly.type
_entity_poly.pdbx_seq_one_letter_code
_entity_poly.pdbx_strand_id
1 'polypeptide(L)'
;MVSGRLYTPTDPEIAKRHRVGMRRCDRFNRLPLWCAKTKQRALERLIPSAKRKNFEAFAPFYCEYGVNIYVGRNCFINYNSVFLDVAPITLGDNVLIGPNVTLATPNHPFIAEERAYTDYPNGCHALEYAEPITIEDHCWLCAGATVCGGVTIGAGSIIAAGAVVTRDIPPNSIAAGVPARVLRQIDERDRLHVWEKYVKNELPDAQQ
;
A
#
# COMPACT_ATOMS: atom_id res chain seq x y z
N MET A 1 11.79 10.16 -10.67
CA MET A 1 11.18 9.18 -9.79
C MET A 1 9.72 9.55 -9.51
N VAL A 2 9.40 10.31 -8.48
CA VAL A 2 8.00 10.69 -8.12
C VAL A 2 7.23 11.48 -9.19
N SER A 3 7.88 12.00 -10.20
CA SER A 3 7.28 12.77 -11.32
C SER A 3 6.89 11.90 -12.52
N GLY A 4 7.00 10.57 -12.43
CA GLY A 4 6.76 9.65 -13.56
C GLY A 4 7.83 9.67 -14.66
N ARG A 5 8.91 10.44 -14.48
CA ARG A 5 10.02 10.47 -15.44
C ARG A 5 10.97 9.30 -15.23
N LEU A 6 11.64 8.90 -16.30
CA LEU A 6 12.74 7.95 -16.22
C LEU A 6 13.81 8.45 -15.25
N TYR A 7 14.33 7.55 -14.43
CA TYR A 7 15.39 7.81 -13.46
C TYR A 7 16.34 6.61 -13.40
N THR A 8 17.53 6.82 -12.86
CA THR A 8 18.45 5.73 -12.54
C THR A 8 18.45 5.46 -11.03
N PRO A 9 18.22 4.21 -10.58
CA PRO A 9 18.23 3.86 -9.16
C PRO A 9 19.62 4.02 -8.52
N THR A 10 20.68 4.06 -9.34
CA THR A 10 22.05 4.24 -8.86
C THR A 10 22.42 5.69 -8.60
N ASP A 11 21.53 6.67 -8.86
CA ASP A 11 21.74 8.06 -8.47
C ASP A 11 22.09 8.16 -6.97
N PRO A 12 23.18 8.84 -6.59
CA PRO A 12 23.67 8.87 -5.21
C PRO A 12 22.65 9.41 -4.19
N GLU A 13 21.81 10.38 -4.58
CA GLU A 13 20.78 10.94 -3.70
C GLU A 13 19.63 9.93 -3.51
N ILE A 14 19.17 9.32 -4.60
CA ILE A 14 18.14 8.26 -4.58
C ILE A 14 18.61 7.11 -3.70
N ALA A 15 19.81 6.58 -3.95
CA ALA A 15 20.39 5.50 -3.17
C ALA A 15 20.56 5.85 -1.67
N LYS A 16 20.89 7.11 -1.35
CA LYS A 16 20.96 7.59 0.04
C LYS A 16 19.57 7.58 0.70
N ARG A 17 18.54 8.08 0.01
CA ARG A 17 17.16 8.10 0.52
C ARG A 17 16.62 6.69 0.72
N HIS A 18 16.86 5.79 -0.23
CA HIS A 18 16.48 4.38 -0.14
C HIS A 18 17.11 3.71 1.09
N ARG A 19 18.43 3.87 1.31
CA ARG A 19 19.09 3.36 2.54
C ARG A 19 18.48 3.91 3.83
N VAL A 20 17.99 5.13 3.84
CA VAL A 20 17.31 5.71 5.02
C VAL A 20 15.95 5.03 5.22
N GLY A 21 15.17 4.84 4.16
CA GLY A 21 13.89 4.13 4.19
C GLY A 21 14.05 2.72 4.73
N MET A 22 14.96 1.94 4.14
CA MET A 22 15.23 0.56 4.56
C MET A 22 15.63 0.45 6.04
N ARG A 23 16.51 1.34 6.53
CA ARG A 23 16.90 1.34 7.96
C ARG A 23 15.74 1.66 8.89
N ARG A 24 14.84 2.57 8.49
CA ARG A 24 13.63 2.88 9.28
C ARG A 24 12.67 1.71 9.29
N CYS A 25 12.49 1.06 8.15
CA CYS A 25 11.68 -0.13 7.98
C CYS A 25 12.19 -1.29 8.85
N ASP A 26 13.48 -1.60 8.76
CA ASP A 26 14.13 -2.61 9.60
C ASP A 26 13.97 -2.31 11.11
N ARG A 27 14.16 -1.06 11.51
CA ARG A 27 13.93 -0.66 12.90
C ARG A 27 12.48 -0.90 13.34
N PHE A 28 11.48 -0.53 12.52
CA PHE A 28 10.07 -0.77 12.83
C PHE A 28 9.80 -2.26 13.01
N ASN A 29 10.31 -3.09 12.10
CA ASN A 29 10.07 -4.53 12.09
C ASN A 29 10.67 -5.26 13.30
N ARG A 30 11.83 -4.80 13.79
CA ARG A 30 12.51 -5.41 14.95
C ARG A 30 11.93 -5.02 16.30
N LEU A 31 11.08 -4.00 16.36
CA LEU A 31 10.49 -3.58 17.64
C LEU A 31 9.44 -4.57 18.12
N PRO A 32 9.53 -5.04 19.40
CA PRO A 32 8.55 -5.96 19.96
C PRO A 32 7.15 -5.34 20.06
N LEU A 33 6.12 -6.19 20.02
CA LEU A 33 4.71 -5.75 20.11
C LEU A 33 4.38 -5.01 21.41
N TRP A 34 4.98 -5.45 22.54
CA TRP A 34 4.77 -4.80 23.86
C TRP A 34 5.37 -3.41 23.97
N CYS A 35 6.19 -2.98 23.00
CA CYS A 35 6.71 -1.61 22.93
C CYS A 35 5.81 -0.68 22.11
N ALA A 36 4.49 -0.73 22.27
CA ALA A 36 3.50 -0.08 21.41
C ALA A 36 3.80 1.41 21.11
N LYS A 37 4.07 2.23 22.13
CA LYS A 37 4.40 3.66 21.94
C LYS A 37 5.68 3.87 21.10
N THR A 38 6.71 3.04 21.31
CA THR A 38 7.97 3.13 20.57
C THR A 38 7.78 2.67 19.14
N LYS A 39 6.99 1.62 18.94
CA LYS A 39 6.63 1.08 17.63
C LYS A 39 5.83 2.10 16.82
N GLN A 40 4.83 2.73 17.44
CA GLN A 40 4.05 3.80 16.80
C GLN A 40 4.94 4.98 16.36
N ARG A 41 5.86 5.44 17.23
CA ARG A 41 6.82 6.49 16.85
C ARG A 41 7.78 6.06 15.72
N ALA A 42 8.15 4.78 15.66
CA ALA A 42 8.97 4.25 14.57
C ALA A 42 8.19 4.22 13.26
N LEU A 43 6.92 3.83 13.29
CA LEU A 43 6.00 3.85 12.16
C LEU A 43 5.81 5.30 11.62
N GLU A 44 5.57 6.26 12.50
CA GLU A 44 5.42 7.68 12.13
C GLU A 44 6.72 8.31 11.57
N ARG A 45 7.89 7.75 11.94
CA ARG A 45 9.17 8.15 11.32
C ARG A 45 9.38 7.51 9.96
N LEU A 46 8.87 6.29 9.76
CA LEU A 46 8.91 5.58 8.50
C LEU A 46 7.94 6.21 7.51
N ILE A 47 6.70 6.41 7.94
CA ILE A 47 5.60 6.99 7.14
C ILE A 47 5.17 8.31 7.81
N PRO A 48 5.80 9.45 7.47
CA PRO A 48 5.53 10.73 8.15
C PRO A 48 4.07 11.21 8.04
N SER A 49 3.37 10.83 6.97
CA SER A 49 1.96 11.16 6.75
C SER A 49 1.01 10.51 7.77
N ALA A 50 1.45 9.44 8.45
CA ALA A 50 0.67 8.70 9.45
C ALA A 50 0.48 9.45 10.78
N LYS A 51 1.26 10.52 10.99
CA LYS A 51 1.24 11.25 12.25
C LYS A 51 -0.15 11.81 12.57
N ARG A 52 -0.68 11.46 13.76
CA ARG A 52 -1.99 11.90 14.28
C ARG A 52 -3.20 11.40 13.47
N LYS A 53 -3.08 10.27 12.74
CA LYS A 53 -4.15 9.78 11.85
C LYS A 53 -4.83 8.49 12.30
N ASN A 54 -4.58 8.02 13.53
CA ASN A 54 -5.07 6.70 13.97
C ASN A 54 -4.76 5.62 12.91
N PHE A 55 -3.47 5.48 12.61
CA PHE A 55 -2.95 4.56 11.62
C PHE A 55 -2.16 3.46 12.32
N GLU A 56 -2.42 2.22 11.94
CA GLU A 56 -1.74 1.05 12.46
C GLU A 56 -1.16 0.19 11.33
N ALA A 57 0.02 -0.36 11.56
CA ALA A 57 0.61 -1.38 10.69
C ALA A 57 1.22 -2.49 11.54
N PHE A 58 0.97 -3.74 11.14
CA PHE A 58 1.58 -4.91 11.76
C PHE A 58 2.90 -5.25 11.08
N ALA A 59 3.89 -5.62 11.90
CA ALA A 59 5.17 -6.09 11.41
C ALA A 59 5.12 -7.62 11.15
N PRO A 60 5.87 -8.10 10.14
CA PRO A 60 6.72 -7.29 9.29
C PRO A 60 5.93 -6.50 8.23
N PHE A 61 6.39 -5.30 7.94
CA PHE A 61 5.94 -4.43 6.85
C PHE A 61 7.16 -3.94 6.08
N TYR A 62 7.10 -3.90 4.77
CA TYR A 62 8.23 -3.51 3.93
C TYR A 62 7.87 -2.35 3.00
N CYS A 63 8.78 -1.40 2.88
CA CYS A 63 8.68 -0.32 1.90
C CYS A 63 10.09 0.14 1.49
N GLU A 64 10.21 0.87 0.39
CA GLU A 64 11.51 1.35 -0.08
C GLU A 64 11.92 2.66 0.58
N TYR A 65 11.03 3.63 0.61
CA TYR A 65 11.32 4.98 1.13
C TYR A 65 10.47 5.31 2.36
N GLY A 66 9.21 4.89 2.38
CA GLY A 66 8.19 5.19 3.38
C GLY A 66 7.69 6.64 3.33
N VAL A 67 8.48 7.56 2.82
CA VAL A 67 8.11 8.99 2.73
C VAL A 67 7.17 9.30 1.57
N ASN A 68 7.07 8.40 0.60
CA ASN A 68 6.15 8.52 -0.53
C ASN A 68 4.81 7.80 -0.27
N ILE A 69 4.61 7.27 0.95
CA ILE A 69 3.34 6.67 1.38
C ILE A 69 2.53 7.74 2.09
N TYR A 70 1.35 8.01 1.57
CA TYR A 70 0.38 8.96 2.13
C TYR A 70 -0.83 8.19 2.63
N VAL A 71 -1.14 8.29 3.92
CA VAL A 71 -2.25 7.56 4.52
C VAL A 71 -3.32 8.52 5.05
N GLY A 72 -4.57 8.14 4.92
CA GLY A 72 -5.72 8.77 5.55
C GLY A 72 -5.87 8.40 7.03
N ARG A 73 -7.02 8.71 7.61
CA ARG A 73 -7.38 8.38 8.99
C ARG A 73 -7.91 6.95 9.09
N ASN A 74 -7.69 6.31 10.25
CA ASN A 74 -8.23 5.00 10.59
C ASN A 74 -7.86 3.90 9.59
N CYS A 75 -6.65 3.95 9.04
CA CYS A 75 -6.17 2.93 8.13
C CYS A 75 -5.43 1.84 8.89
N PHE A 76 -5.55 0.62 8.40
CA PHE A 76 -4.89 -0.56 8.96
C PHE A 76 -4.15 -1.34 7.88
N ILE A 77 -2.90 -1.72 8.16
CA ILE A 77 -2.08 -2.59 7.31
C ILE A 77 -1.72 -3.85 8.10
N ASN A 78 -2.09 -5.01 7.56
CA ASN A 78 -1.81 -6.31 8.15
C ASN A 78 -0.40 -6.82 7.80
N TYR A 79 -0.02 -7.98 8.33
CA TYR A 79 1.31 -8.60 8.24
C TYR A 79 1.81 -8.81 6.80
N ASN A 80 3.13 -8.75 6.64
CA ASN A 80 3.85 -9.08 5.40
C ASN A 80 3.46 -8.22 4.18
N SER A 81 2.88 -7.04 4.39
CA SER A 81 2.56 -6.15 3.27
C SER A 81 3.83 -5.47 2.74
N VAL A 82 3.89 -5.30 1.41
CA VAL A 82 5.04 -4.72 0.70
C VAL A 82 4.57 -3.54 -0.13
N PHE A 83 5.07 -2.35 0.17
CA PHE A 83 4.76 -1.13 -0.57
C PHE A 83 6.03 -0.59 -1.24
N LEU A 84 6.17 -0.82 -2.53
CA LEU A 84 7.28 -0.29 -3.33
C LEU A 84 6.95 1.15 -3.71
N ASP A 85 7.20 2.06 -2.78
CA ASP A 85 6.81 3.47 -2.84
C ASP A 85 7.83 4.35 -3.59
N VAL A 86 8.24 3.92 -4.77
CA VAL A 86 9.08 4.71 -5.67
C VAL A 86 8.32 5.93 -6.18
N ALA A 87 7.07 5.75 -6.62
CA ALA A 87 6.10 6.82 -6.83
C ALA A 87 5.12 6.90 -5.64
N PRO A 88 4.29 7.95 -5.54
CA PRO A 88 3.32 8.08 -4.46
C PRO A 88 2.37 6.89 -4.35
N ILE A 89 2.18 6.38 -3.12
CA ILE A 89 1.10 5.47 -2.75
C ILE A 89 0.18 6.23 -1.80
N THR A 90 -1.06 6.46 -2.22
CA THR A 90 -2.06 7.19 -1.43
C THR A 90 -3.14 6.24 -0.96
N LEU A 91 -3.38 6.20 0.35
CA LEU A 91 -4.52 5.55 0.97
C LEU A 91 -5.46 6.64 1.51
N GLY A 92 -6.71 6.59 1.16
CA GLY A 92 -7.78 7.41 1.72
C GLY A 92 -8.09 7.10 3.19
N ASP A 93 -9.22 7.57 3.69
CA ASP A 93 -9.67 7.29 5.06
C ASP A 93 -10.29 5.88 5.15
N ASN A 94 -10.12 5.22 6.30
CA ASN A 94 -10.73 3.91 6.63
C ASN A 94 -10.35 2.77 5.66
N VAL A 95 -9.14 2.79 5.11
CA VAL A 95 -8.64 1.74 4.22
C VAL A 95 -8.13 0.56 5.03
N LEU A 96 -8.55 -0.65 4.66
CA LEU A 96 -8.12 -1.91 5.26
C LEU A 96 -7.24 -2.68 4.28
N ILE A 97 -6.02 -2.97 4.70
CA ILE A 97 -5.05 -3.77 3.92
C ILE A 97 -4.85 -5.12 4.62
N GLY A 98 -5.22 -6.19 3.92
CA GLY A 98 -5.03 -7.57 4.36
C GLY A 98 -3.55 -8.01 4.38
N PRO A 99 -3.26 -9.20 4.91
CA PRO A 99 -1.89 -9.70 4.94
C PRO A 99 -1.36 -10.02 3.54
N ASN A 100 -0.04 -9.92 3.36
CA ASN A 100 0.67 -10.21 2.10
C ASN A 100 0.20 -9.36 0.90
N VAL A 101 -0.37 -8.18 1.13
CA VAL A 101 -0.73 -7.25 0.05
C VAL A 101 0.51 -6.58 -0.50
N THR A 102 0.61 -6.49 -1.82
CA THR A 102 1.69 -5.78 -2.52
C THR A 102 1.13 -4.59 -3.30
N LEU A 103 1.69 -3.40 -3.06
CA LEU A 103 1.47 -2.20 -3.87
C LEU A 103 2.78 -1.86 -4.56
N ALA A 104 2.85 -2.03 -5.89
CA ALA A 104 4.09 -1.91 -6.66
C ALA A 104 3.99 -0.75 -7.65
N THR A 105 4.60 0.39 -7.32
CA THR A 105 4.63 1.57 -8.20
C THR A 105 5.71 1.51 -9.28
N PRO A 106 6.91 0.84 -9.08
CA PRO A 106 7.97 0.84 -10.08
C PRO A 106 7.64 -0.04 -11.27
N ASN A 107 8.12 0.41 -12.41
CA ASN A 107 8.08 -0.28 -13.70
C ASN A 107 9.46 -0.21 -14.37
N HIS A 108 9.69 -1.15 -15.27
CA HIS A 108 10.86 -1.18 -16.13
C HIS A 108 10.45 -1.08 -17.59
N PRO A 109 11.33 -0.60 -18.50
CA PRO A 109 11.11 -0.67 -19.93
C PRO A 109 10.77 -2.09 -20.39
N PHE A 110 9.80 -2.24 -21.28
CA PHE A 110 9.39 -3.56 -21.78
C PHE A 110 10.41 -4.14 -22.77
N ILE A 111 11.09 -3.30 -23.52
CA ILE A 111 12.15 -3.72 -24.44
C ILE A 111 13.37 -4.14 -23.62
N ALA A 112 13.87 -5.34 -23.89
CA ALA A 112 14.92 -5.96 -23.09
C ALA A 112 16.23 -5.13 -23.09
N GLU A 113 16.59 -4.57 -24.23
CA GLU A 113 17.79 -3.74 -24.40
C GLU A 113 17.68 -2.42 -23.60
N GLU A 114 16.49 -1.84 -23.50
CA GLU A 114 16.25 -0.62 -22.70
C GLU A 114 16.21 -0.92 -21.20
N ARG A 115 15.80 -2.12 -20.81
CA ARG A 115 15.76 -2.57 -19.41
C ARG A 115 17.13 -3.02 -18.89
N ALA A 116 18.01 -3.44 -19.79
CA ALA A 116 19.33 -3.93 -19.43
C ALA A 116 20.19 -2.81 -18.81
N TYR A 117 21.14 -3.21 -17.96
CA TYR A 117 22.17 -2.30 -17.50
C TYR A 117 23.02 -1.84 -18.70
N THR A 118 22.92 -0.56 -19.01
CA THR A 118 23.58 0.02 -20.20
C THR A 118 24.29 1.30 -19.82
N ASP A 119 25.51 1.48 -20.27
CA ASP A 119 26.27 2.72 -20.13
C ASP A 119 25.79 3.73 -21.18
N TYR A 120 24.86 4.61 -20.77
CA TYR A 120 24.43 5.71 -21.62
C TYR A 120 25.47 6.83 -21.66
N PRO A 121 25.56 7.62 -22.74
CA PRO A 121 26.56 8.68 -22.88
C PRO A 121 26.51 9.77 -21.77
N ASN A 122 25.36 9.92 -21.12
CA ASN A 122 25.17 10.85 -19.99
C ASN A 122 25.51 10.23 -18.63
N GLY A 123 26.08 9.02 -18.58
CA GLY A 123 26.45 8.31 -17.35
C GLY A 123 25.29 7.64 -16.61
N CYS A 124 24.10 7.59 -17.20
CA CYS A 124 22.98 6.84 -16.63
C CYS A 124 23.12 5.34 -16.90
N HIS A 125 22.58 4.53 -15.96
CA HIS A 125 22.55 3.08 -16.07
C HIS A 125 21.18 2.58 -15.59
N ALA A 126 20.64 1.53 -16.22
CA ALA A 126 19.41 0.86 -15.79
C ALA A 126 18.27 1.84 -15.51
N LEU A 127 17.66 2.38 -16.56
CA LEU A 127 16.56 3.33 -16.42
C LEU A 127 15.27 2.63 -16.00
N GLU A 128 14.58 3.26 -15.08
CA GLU A 128 13.29 2.84 -14.52
C GLU A 128 12.30 4.00 -14.55
N TYR A 129 11.01 3.69 -14.42
CA TYR A 129 9.96 4.68 -14.18
C TYR A 129 9.00 4.14 -13.13
N ALA A 130 8.15 5.00 -12.58
CA ALA A 130 7.16 4.60 -11.60
C ALA A 130 5.86 5.39 -11.78
N GLU A 131 4.74 4.74 -11.52
CA GLU A 131 3.41 5.32 -11.62
C GLU A 131 2.71 5.24 -10.27
N PRO A 132 2.00 6.30 -9.84
CA PRO A 132 1.38 6.34 -8.52
C PRO A 132 0.26 5.31 -8.40
N ILE A 133 -0.02 4.91 -7.14
CA ILE A 133 -1.19 4.09 -6.79
C ILE A 133 -2.07 4.91 -5.86
N THR A 134 -3.38 4.92 -6.15
CA THR A 134 -4.38 5.55 -5.28
C THR A 134 -5.41 4.51 -4.85
N ILE A 135 -5.58 4.38 -3.54
CA ILE A 135 -6.64 3.60 -2.92
C ILE A 135 -7.56 4.60 -2.22
N GLU A 136 -8.74 4.79 -2.73
CA GLU A 136 -9.69 5.76 -2.18
C GLU A 136 -10.30 5.30 -0.84
N ASP A 137 -11.17 6.13 -0.26
CA ASP A 137 -11.74 5.90 1.07
C ASP A 137 -12.50 4.57 1.16
N HIS A 138 -12.49 3.96 2.36
CA HIS A 138 -13.28 2.77 2.69
C HIS A 138 -12.99 1.52 1.84
N CYS A 139 -11.85 1.46 1.15
CA CYS A 139 -11.47 0.28 0.39
C CYS A 139 -10.96 -0.85 1.30
N TRP A 140 -11.20 -2.07 0.87
CA TRP A 140 -10.65 -3.27 1.49
C TRP A 140 -9.89 -4.11 0.47
N LEU A 141 -8.58 -4.23 0.66
CA LEU A 141 -7.73 -5.13 -0.10
C LEU A 141 -7.54 -6.41 0.70
N CYS A 142 -8.08 -7.52 0.21
CA CYS A 142 -8.00 -8.81 0.90
C CYS A 142 -6.58 -9.40 0.81
N ALA A 143 -6.35 -10.51 1.53
CA ALA A 143 -5.06 -11.17 1.63
C ALA A 143 -4.43 -11.48 0.27
N GLY A 144 -3.15 -11.17 0.11
CA GLY A 144 -2.37 -11.48 -1.09
C GLY A 144 -2.75 -10.70 -2.35
N ALA A 145 -3.59 -9.68 -2.25
CA ALA A 145 -3.88 -8.82 -3.40
C ALA A 145 -2.63 -8.04 -3.83
N THR A 146 -2.46 -7.88 -5.15
CA THR A 146 -1.38 -7.09 -5.75
C THR A 146 -1.97 -5.97 -6.59
N VAL A 147 -1.48 -4.74 -6.41
CA VAL A 147 -1.86 -3.57 -7.21
C VAL A 147 -0.64 -3.05 -7.96
N CYS A 148 -0.76 -2.95 -9.27
CA CYS A 148 0.29 -2.41 -10.15
C CYS A 148 0.28 -0.88 -10.17
N GLY A 149 1.42 -0.28 -10.56
CA GLY A 149 1.55 1.17 -10.75
C GLY A 149 0.54 1.73 -11.75
N GLY A 150 0.12 2.98 -11.53
CA GLY A 150 -0.83 3.70 -12.35
C GLY A 150 -2.31 3.43 -12.02
N VAL A 151 -2.60 2.56 -11.03
CA VAL A 151 -3.97 2.14 -10.71
C VAL A 151 -4.62 3.00 -9.65
N THR A 152 -5.88 3.35 -9.87
CA THR A 152 -6.80 3.90 -8.87
C THR A 152 -7.88 2.87 -8.50
N ILE A 153 -8.04 2.60 -7.20
CA ILE A 153 -9.16 1.80 -6.67
C ILE A 153 -10.18 2.75 -6.07
N GLY A 154 -11.35 2.82 -6.68
CA GLY A 154 -12.44 3.73 -6.30
C GLY A 154 -13.03 3.38 -4.93
N ALA A 155 -13.53 4.42 -4.25
CA ALA A 155 -14.01 4.37 -2.88
C ALA A 155 -14.99 3.22 -2.61
N GLY A 156 -14.92 2.63 -1.42
CA GLY A 156 -15.81 1.57 -0.98
C GLY A 156 -15.59 0.22 -1.67
N SER A 157 -14.55 0.08 -2.51
CA SER A 157 -14.34 -1.15 -3.27
C SER A 157 -13.60 -2.22 -2.48
N ILE A 158 -13.84 -3.48 -2.85
CA ILE A 158 -13.20 -4.66 -2.27
C ILE A 158 -12.39 -5.36 -3.37
N ILE A 159 -11.11 -5.57 -3.09
CA ILE A 159 -10.22 -6.38 -3.94
C ILE A 159 -10.09 -7.76 -3.29
N ALA A 160 -10.58 -8.78 -3.96
CA ALA A 160 -10.61 -10.14 -3.44
C ALA A 160 -9.19 -10.71 -3.23
N ALA A 161 -9.10 -11.73 -2.38
CA ALA A 161 -7.84 -12.38 -2.05
C ALA A 161 -7.12 -12.93 -3.30
N GLY A 162 -5.81 -12.68 -3.38
CA GLY A 162 -4.96 -13.13 -4.48
C GLY A 162 -5.19 -12.42 -5.82
N ALA A 163 -6.04 -11.39 -5.87
CA ALA A 163 -6.29 -10.66 -7.12
C ALA A 163 -5.08 -9.80 -7.53
N VAL A 164 -4.85 -9.66 -8.85
CA VAL A 164 -3.82 -8.78 -9.41
C VAL A 164 -4.48 -7.66 -10.21
N VAL A 165 -4.47 -6.46 -9.63
CA VAL A 165 -5.12 -5.27 -10.20
C VAL A 165 -4.15 -4.55 -11.13
N THR A 166 -4.48 -4.52 -12.42
CA THR A 166 -3.67 -3.91 -13.50
C THR A 166 -4.37 -2.75 -14.20
N ARG A 167 -5.57 -2.36 -13.75
CA ARG A 167 -6.39 -1.27 -14.27
C ARG A 167 -7.27 -0.72 -13.16
N ASP A 168 -7.74 0.49 -13.33
CA ASP A 168 -8.65 1.15 -12.39
C ASP A 168 -9.88 0.31 -12.07
N ILE A 169 -10.30 0.39 -10.81
CA ILE A 169 -11.52 -0.24 -10.31
C ILE A 169 -12.52 0.87 -9.95
N PRO A 170 -13.75 0.85 -10.52
CA PRO A 170 -14.77 1.83 -10.19
C PRO A 170 -15.18 1.75 -8.71
N PRO A 171 -15.72 2.85 -8.13
CA PRO A 171 -16.19 2.84 -6.74
C PRO A 171 -17.24 1.75 -6.46
N ASN A 172 -17.34 1.33 -5.18
CA ASN A 172 -18.32 0.36 -4.69
C ASN A 172 -18.33 -0.97 -5.47
N SER A 173 -17.15 -1.45 -5.90
CA SER A 173 -17.01 -2.66 -6.70
C SER A 173 -16.35 -3.79 -5.93
N ILE A 174 -16.76 -5.03 -6.23
CA ILE A 174 -15.98 -6.21 -5.88
C ILE A 174 -15.24 -6.66 -7.13
N ALA A 175 -13.89 -6.68 -7.04
CA ALA A 175 -13.02 -7.12 -8.13
C ALA A 175 -12.18 -8.33 -7.71
N ALA A 176 -12.00 -9.30 -8.61
CA ALA A 176 -11.25 -10.53 -8.33
C ALA A 176 -10.53 -11.05 -9.57
N GLY A 177 -9.57 -11.95 -9.36
CA GLY A 177 -8.88 -12.70 -10.41
C GLY A 177 -7.53 -12.12 -10.83
N VAL A 178 -6.87 -12.82 -11.77
CA VAL A 178 -5.57 -12.45 -12.36
C VAL A 178 -5.68 -12.51 -13.89
N PRO A 179 -5.75 -11.35 -14.54
CA PRO A 179 -5.90 -10.00 -14.00
C PRO A 179 -7.29 -9.77 -13.37
N ALA A 180 -7.35 -8.88 -12.38
CA ALA A 180 -8.61 -8.56 -11.70
C ALA A 180 -9.67 -8.00 -12.65
N ARG A 181 -10.93 -8.42 -12.43
CA ARG A 181 -12.11 -7.92 -13.13
C ARG A 181 -13.19 -7.59 -12.10
N VAL A 182 -13.96 -6.56 -12.36
CA VAL A 182 -15.16 -6.25 -11.57
C VAL A 182 -16.14 -7.41 -11.73
N LEU A 183 -16.49 -8.03 -10.62
CA LEU A 183 -17.49 -9.10 -10.58
C LEU A 183 -18.91 -8.55 -10.46
N ARG A 184 -19.08 -7.54 -9.60
CA ARG A 184 -20.33 -6.84 -9.35
C ARG A 184 -20.14 -5.55 -8.56
N GLN A 185 -21.18 -4.76 -8.49
CA GLN A 185 -21.29 -3.64 -7.56
C GLN A 185 -21.70 -4.13 -6.16
N ILE A 186 -21.30 -3.39 -5.13
CA ILE A 186 -21.76 -3.54 -3.75
C ILE A 186 -23.07 -2.76 -3.61
N ASP A 187 -24.09 -3.38 -3.04
CA ASP A 187 -25.40 -2.77 -2.86
C ASP A 187 -26.07 -3.15 -1.52
N GLU A 188 -27.32 -2.76 -1.31
CA GLU A 188 -28.04 -3.00 -0.04
C GLU A 188 -28.16 -4.49 0.33
N ARG A 189 -28.06 -5.42 -0.61
CA ARG A 189 -28.08 -6.88 -0.32
C ARG A 189 -26.85 -7.32 0.47
N ASP A 190 -25.76 -6.54 0.43
CA ASP A 190 -24.52 -6.78 1.17
C ASP A 190 -24.60 -6.28 2.62
N ARG A 191 -25.67 -5.58 3.01
CA ARG A 191 -25.82 -5.02 4.36
C ARG A 191 -26.08 -6.12 5.39
N LEU A 192 -25.19 -6.23 6.37
CA LEU A 192 -25.29 -7.21 7.45
C LEU A 192 -26.14 -6.75 8.62
N HIS A 193 -26.58 -5.48 8.66
CA HIS A 193 -27.27 -4.87 9.79
C HIS A 193 -26.53 -5.12 11.13
N VAL A 194 -25.21 -4.84 11.13
CA VAL A 194 -24.28 -5.20 12.20
C VAL A 194 -24.76 -4.69 13.56
N TRP A 195 -25.27 -3.44 13.61
CA TRP A 195 -25.74 -2.85 14.85
C TRP A 195 -26.91 -3.63 15.45
N GLU A 196 -27.93 -3.94 14.64
CA GLU A 196 -29.13 -4.61 15.08
C GLU A 196 -28.88 -6.08 15.45
N LYS A 197 -28.06 -6.76 14.66
CA LYS A 197 -27.83 -8.21 14.84
C LYS A 197 -26.78 -8.53 15.89
N TYR A 198 -25.69 -7.79 15.93
CA TYR A 198 -24.50 -8.15 16.70
C TYR A 198 -24.18 -7.20 17.84
N VAL A 199 -24.38 -5.90 17.69
CA VAL A 199 -24.01 -4.93 18.71
C VAL A 199 -25.12 -4.77 19.74
N LYS A 200 -26.38 -4.67 19.29
CA LYS A 200 -27.54 -4.45 20.18
C LYS A 200 -27.91 -5.71 20.99
N ASN A 201 -27.70 -6.90 20.44
CA ASN A 201 -28.20 -8.14 21.01
C ASN A 201 -27.13 -9.12 21.50
N GLU A 202 -25.86 -8.97 21.15
CA GLU A 202 -24.86 -10.04 21.30
C GLU A 202 -23.50 -9.60 21.85
N LEU A 203 -23.26 -8.31 22.09
CA LEU A 203 -22.08 -7.97 22.89
C LEU A 203 -22.47 -8.15 24.35
N PRO A 204 -22.02 -9.22 25.05
CA PRO A 204 -22.05 -9.25 26.49
C PRO A 204 -21.28 -8.03 26.96
N ASP A 205 -21.77 -7.35 27.98
CA ASP A 205 -21.17 -6.19 28.60
C ASP A 205 -19.65 -6.33 28.61
N ALA A 206 -18.92 -5.44 27.93
CA ALA A 206 -17.48 -5.36 27.96
C ALA A 206 -17.02 -4.82 29.33
N GLN A 207 -17.49 -5.53 30.37
CA GLN A 207 -17.11 -5.37 31.77
C GLN A 207 -16.77 -6.74 32.32
N GLN A 208 -15.54 -7.17 32.05
CA GLN A 208 -14.74 -7.92 33.04
C GLN A 208 -13.26 -7.89 32.61
#